data_182fa9eba24b9b54cf12dcd350e81fbe
#
_entry.id   182fa9eba24b9b54cf12dcd350e81fbe
#
_cell.length_a   1.000
_cell.length_b   1.000
_cell.length_c   1.000
_cell.angle_alpha   90.00
_cell.angle_beta   90.00
_cell.angle_gamma   90.00
#
_symmetry.space_group_name_H-M   'P 1'
#
loop_
_entity.id
_entity.type
_entity.pdbx_description
1 polymer ?
#
loop_
_entity_poly.entity_id
_entity_poly.type
_entity_poly.pdbx_seq_one_letter_code
_entity_poly.pdbx_strand_id
1 'polypeptide(L)'
;IGRAIAEDLGKDHHIYAGASKDASDIVSTLPSAEPFEADLTDTDAILEAASKIEELDVLVLAAGVMDGGPLEELTDDKWREMMEVNLFAPVTLTRALLPALRRSSGLIITINSGAGFHGIAENSAYCASKFALRGFTESLAQEEAGKVRVTSLHPGRTDTDMLAGDDGRPKMAADEVAKAARLAVDAGPDAVVEFLRVRPALTS
;
A
#
# COMPACT_ATOMS: atom_id res chain seq x y z
N ILE A 1 -5.74 -1.50 -6.90
CA ILE A 1 -4.77 -0.40 -6.79
C ILE A 1 -3.36 -0.95 -6.99
N GLY A 2 -2.88 -1.91 -6.19
CA GLY A 2 -1.51 -2.44 -6.31
C GLY A 2 -1.17 -2.93 -7.71
N ARG A 3 -2.08 -3.67 -8.37
CA ARG A 3 -1.92 -4.10 -9.77
C ARG A 3 -1.70 -2.91 -10.71
N ALA A 4 -2.54 -1.89 -10.65
CA ALA A 4 -2.42 -0.72 -11.52
C ALA A 4 -1.10 0.03 -11.31
N ILE A 5 -0.60 0.10 -10.08
CA ILE A 5 0.72 0.67 -9.78
C ILE A 5 1.83 -0.21 -10.38
N ALA A 6 1.75 -1.53 -10.24
CA ALA A 6 2.72 -2.46 -10.81
C ALA A 6 2.74 -2.39 -12.36
N GLU A 7 1.59 -2.32 -13.00
CA GLU A 7 1.46 -2.16 -14.47
C GLU A 7 1.98 -0.80 -14.94
N ASP A 8 1.80 0.26 -14.17
CA ASP A 8 2.33 1.57 -14.54
C ASP A 8 3.84 1.66 -14.34
N LEU A 9 4.36 1.26 -13.18
CA LEU A 9 5.80 1.28 -12.89
C LEU A 9 6.56 0.23 -13.71
N GLY A 10 5.94 -0.91 -14.01
CA GLY A 10 6.56 -1.98 -14.79
C GLY A 10 6.89 -1.62 -16.25
N LYS A 11 6.49 -0.43 -16.72
CA LYS A 11 6.88 0.07 -18.05
C LYS A 11 8.38 0.39 -18.13
N ASP A 12 9.00 0.73 -17.02
CA ASP A 12 10.38 1.20 -16.92
C ASP A 12 11.15 0.70 -15.68
N HIS A 13 10.51 -0.12 -14.83
CA HIS A 13 11.12 -0.73 -13.65
C HIS A 13 10.98 -2.25 -13.69
N HIS A 14 11.92 -2.95 -13.03
CA HIS A 14 11.73 -4.36 -12.66
C HIS A 14 10.81 -4.46 -11.44
N ILE A 15 9.82 -5.35 -11.48
CA ILE A 15 8.77 -5.45 -10.46
C ILE A 15 8.87 -6.77 -9.67
N TYR A 16 9.03 -6.68 -8.37
CA TYR A 16 8.70 -7.78 -7.47
C TYR A 16 7.20 -7.73 -7.15
N ALA A 17 6.44 -8.61 -7.80
CA ALA A 17 4.98 -8.59 -7.74
C ALA A 17 4.46 -9.34 -6.51
N GLY A 18 3.96 -8.59 -5.52
CA GLY A 18 3.44 -9.15 -4.27
C GLY A 18 2.11 -9.89 -4.44
N ALA A 19 2.04 -11.13 -3.96
CA ALA A 19 0.82 -11.92 -3.85
C ALA A 19 0.86 -12.83 -2.62
N SER A 20 -0.32 -13.22 -2.11
CA SER A 20 -0.40 -14.15 -0.98
C SER A 20 -0.08 -15.60 -1.33
N LYS A 21 -0.29 -16.00 -2.59
CA LYS A 21 -0.08 -17.39 -3.06
C LYS A 21 0.52 -17.49 -4.45
N ASP A 22 -0.01 -16.78 -5.43
CA ASP A 22 0.37 -16.88 -6.83
C ASP A 22 0.34 -15.52 -7.50
N ALA A 23 1.49 -15.08 -7.98
CA ALA A 23 1.68 -13.81 -8.68
C ALA A 23 1.76 -14.01 -10.21
N SER A 24 1.60 -15.23 -10.73
CA SER A 24 1.85 -15.56 -12.14
C SER A 24 1.03 -14.73 -13.12
N ASP A 25 -0.21 -14.39 -12.76
CA ASP A 25 -1.10 -13.60 -13.61
C ASP A 25 -0.58 -12.16 -13.81
N ILE A 26 -0.08 -11.50 -12.79
CA ILE A 26 0.49 -10.16 -12.93
C ILE A 26 1.91 -10.22 -13.50
N VAL A 27 2.75 -11.17 -13.07
CA VAL A 27 4.11 -11.33 -13.59
C VAL A 27 4.11 -11.54 -15.10
N SER A 28 3.17 -12.35 -15.62
CA SER A 28 3.05 -12.64 -17.07
C SER A 28 2.66 -11.42 -17.93
N THR A 29 2.11 -10.38 -17.33
CA THR A 29 1.69 -9.16 -18.05
C THR A 29 2.75 -8.06 -18.07
N LEU A 30 3.80 -8.18 -17.26
CA LEU A 30 4.83 -7.17 -17.09
C LEU A 30 6.08 -7.49 -17.92
N PRO A 31 6.76 -6.48 -18.51
CA PRO A 31 7.98 -6.69 -19.31
C PRO A 31 9.13 -7.31 -18.52
N SER A 32 9.23 -6.98 -17.24
CA SER A 32 10.28 -7.47 -16.33
C SER A 32 9.71 -7.58 -14.92
N ALA A 33 9.45 -8.81 -14.47
CA ALA A 33 8.91 -9.02 -13.14
C ALA A 33 9.26 -10.41 -12.57
N GLU A 34 9.32 -10.46 -11.26
CA GLU A 34 9.46 -11.70 -10.48
C GLU A 34 8.38 -11.75 -9.39
N PRO A 35 7.97 -12.95 -8.96
CA PRO A 35 6.99 -13.10 -7.90
C PRO A 35 7.63 -12.77 -6.54
N PHE A 36 6.87 -12.05 -5.70
CA PHE A 36 7.10 -11.92 -4.27
C PHE A 36 5.90 -12.53 -3.55
N GLU A 37 5.97 -13.83 -3.29
CA GLU A 37 4.86 -14.60 -2.71
C GLU A 37 5.07 -14.75 -1.21
N ALA A 38 4.17 -14.18 -0.42
CA ALA A 38 4.13 -14.30 1.03
C ALA A 38 2.72 -14.12 1.55
N ASP A 39 2.29 -14.99 2.45
CA ASP A 39 1.11 -14.72 3.28
C ASP A 39 1.45 -13.60 4.24
N LEU A 40 0.74 -12.48 4.13
CA LEU A 40 0.99 -11.30 4.95
C LEU A 40 0.55 -11.45 6.42
N THR A 41 -0.09 -12.56 6.76
CA THR A 41 -0.39 -12.94 8.15
C THR A 41 0.70 -13.84 8.75
N ASP A 42 1.69 -14.26 7.96
CA ASP A 42 2.82 -15.07 8.37
C ASP A 42 4.13 -14.25 8.32
N THR A 43 4.62 -13.89 9.49
CA THR A 43 5.85 -13.11 9.63
C THR A 43 7.06 -13.83 9.05
N ASP A 44 7.17 -15.15 9.21
CA ASP A 44 8.33 -15.91 8.73
C ASP A 44 8.32 -15.98 7.20
N ALA A 45 7.15 -16.15 6.58
CA ALA A 45 7.00 -16.09 5.12
C ALA A 45 7.41 -14.72 4.56
N ILE A 46 7.01 -13.62 5.22
CA ILE A 46 7.42 -12.27 4.84
C ILE A 46 8.95 -12.12 4.90
N LEU A 47 9.57 -12.56 6.00
CA LEU A 47 11.02 -12.44 6.20
C LEU A 47 11.80 -13.28 5.21
N GLU A 48 11.36 -14.50 4.90
CA GLU A 48 11.96 -15.37 3.90
C GLU A 48 11.91 -14.73 2.50
N ALA A 49 10.75 -14.24 2.08
CA ALA A 49 10.60 -13.58 0.78
C ALA A 49 11.46 -12.31 0.68
N ALA A 50 11.46 -11.47 1.72
CA ALA A 50 12.24 -10.24 1.78
C ALA A 50 13.75 -10.49 1.76
N SER A 51 14.24 -11.61 2.31
CA SER A 51 15.66 -11.94 2.38
C SER A 51 16.33 -12.12 1.02
N LYS A 52 15.55 -12.32 -0.03
CA LYS A 52 16.00 -12.49 -1.42
C LYS A 52 16.27 -11.15 -2.13
N ILE A 53 15.87 -10.03 -1.53
CA ILE A 53 15.99 -8.69 -2.13
C ILE A 53 17.15 -7.95 -1.49
N GLU A 54 18.24 -7.77 -2.25
CA GLU A 54 19.44 -7.11 -1.75
C GLU A 54 19.38 -5.58 -1.92
N GLU A 55 18.77 -5.08 -2.98
CA GLU A 55 18.62 -3.65 -3.29
C GLU A 55 17.19 -3.39 -3.75
N LEU A 56 16.61 -2.26 -3.34
CA LEU A 56 15.22 -1.92 -3.65
C LEU A 56 15.06 -0.41 -3.76
N ASP A 57 14.67 0.08 -4.92
CA ASP A 57 14.45 1.51 -5.15
C ASP A 57 13.10 1.98 -4.63
N VAL A 58 12.06 1.16 -4.78
CA VAL A 58 10.69 1.53 -4.39
C VAL A 58 9.97 0.37 -3.70
N LEU A 59 9.45 0.60 -2.51
CA LEU A 59 8.54 -0.30 -1.81
C LEU A 59 7.13 0.29 -1.81
N VAL A 60 6.17 -0.40 -2.43
CA VAL A 60 4.76 -0.01 -2.42
C VAL A 60 3.97 -0.93 -1.51
N LEU A 61 3.50 -0.43 -0.40
CA LEU A 61 2.69 -1.14 0.58
C LEU A 61 1.20 -0.97 0.23
N ALA A 62 0.72 -1.79 -0.73
CA ALA A 62 -0.61 -1.66 -1.32
C ALA A 62 -1.62 -2.72 -0.84
N ALA A 63 -1.17 -3.75 -0.14
CA ALA A 63 -2.05 -4.75 0.42
C ALA A 63 -2.97 -4.15 1.50
N GLY A 64 -4.18 -4.66 1.58
CA GLY A 64 -5.13 -4.22 2.59
C GLY A 64 -6.45 -4.93 2.46
N VAL A 65 -7.11 -5.12 3.58
CA VAL A 65 -8.44 -5.70 3.69
C VAL A 65 -9.38 -4.71 4.37
N MET A 66 -10.66 -4.82 4.06
CA MET A 66 -11.72 -4.03 4.66
C MET A 66 -12.91 -4.94 4.92
N ASP A 67 -13.37 -4.95 6.14
CA ASP A 67 -14.65 -5.52 6.53
C ASP A 67 -15.42 -4.46 7.32
N GLY A 68 -16.69 -4.32 7.04
CA GLY A 68 -17.54 -3.31 7.64
C GLY A 68 -18.76 -3.96 8.31
N GLY A 69 -19.40 -3.21 9.19
CA GLY A 69 -20.61 -3.58 9.91
C GLY A 69 -20.72 -2.88 11.25
N PRO A 70 -21.88 -2.96 11.90
CA PRO A 70 -22.07 -2.48 13.27
C PRO A 70 -21.02 -3.10 14.21
N LEU A 71 -20.58 -2.33 15.21
CA LEU A 71 -19.51 -2.76 16.11
C LEU A 71 -19.81 -4.11 16.81
N GLU A 72 -21.05 -4.34 17.18
CA GLU A 72 -21.53 -5.56 17.83
C GLU A 72 -21.53 -6.79 16.92
N GLU A 73 -21.47 -6.62 15.60
CA GLU A 73 -21.42 -7.71 14.62
C GLU A 73 -20.00 -7.98 14.13
N LEU A 74 -19.07 -7.08 14.35
CA LEU A 74 -17.69 -7.21 13.91
C LEU A 74 -16.88 -8.04 14.89
N THR A 75 -16.55 -9.28 14.52
CA THR A 75 -15.84 -10.22 15.39
C THR A 75 -14.41 -9.79 15.70
N ASP A 76 -13.88 -10.26 16.82
CA ASP A 76 -12.46 -10.06 17.20
C ASP A 76 -11.48 -10.53 16.10
N ASP A 77 -11.80 -11.63 15.40
CA ASP A 77 -10.93 -12.17 14.36
C ASP A 77 -10.85 -11.23 13.15
N LYS A 78 -11.97 -10.63 12.74
CA LYS A 78 -11.98 -9.61 11.69
C LYS A 78 -11.20 -8.36 12.10
N TRP A 79 -11.28 -7.95 13.37
CA TRP A 79 -10.48 -6.88 13.91
C TRP A 79 -8.98 -7.21 13.83
N ARG A 80 -8.58 -8.41 14.26
CA ARG A 80 -7.18 -8.86 14.21
C ARG A 80 -6.67 -8.94 12.78
N GLU A 81 -7.43 -9.53 11.87
CA GLU A 81 -7.08 -9.61 10.45
C GLU A 81 -6.82 -8.23 9.83
N MET A 82 -7.72 -7.25 10.07
CA MET A 82 -7.52 -5.90 9.57
C MET A 82 -6.28 -5.22 10.14
N MET A 83 -5.98 -5.41 11.41
CA MET A 83 -4.75 -4.89 12.02
C MET A 83 -3.51 -5.59 11.48
N GLU A 84 -3.57 -6.91 11.31
CA GLU A 84 -2.46 -7.71 10.79
C GLU A 84 -2.11 -7.28 9.36
N VAL A 85 -3.08 -7.33 8.46
CA VAL A 85 -2.82 -7.04 7.04
C VAL A 85 -2.58 -5.55 6.77
N ASN A 86 -3.35 -4.66 7.42
CA ASN A 86 -3.28 -3.22 7.11
C ASN A 86 -2.18 -2.47 7.86
N LEU A 87 -1.63 -3.04 8.95
CA LEU A 87 -0.61 -2.39 9.78
C LEU A 87 0.62 -3.27 10.01
N PHE A 88 0.46 -4.44 10.65
CA PHE A 88 1.62 -5.22 11.08
C PHE A 88 2.42 -5.78 9.91
N ALA A 89 1.78 -6.28 8.85
CA ALA A 89 2.46 -6.71 7.65
C ALA A 89 3.25 -5.58 6.96
N PRO A 90 2.69 -4.37 6.72
CA PRO A 90 3.46 -3.19 6.31
C PRO A 90 4.67 -2.87 7.18
N VAL A 91 4.52 -2.94 8.51
CA VAL A 91 5.64 -2.72 9.45
C VAL A 91 6.71 -3.79 9.28
N THR A 92 6.32 -5.07 9.21
CA THR A 92 7.25 -6.19 9.05
C THR A 92 7.99 -6.14 7.72
N LEU A 93 7.29 -5.92 6.60
CA LEU A 93 7.90 -5.73 5.27
C LEU A 93 8.87 -4.56 5.25
N THR A 94 8.46 -3.41 5.79
CA THR A 94 9.31 -2.24 5.86
C THR A 94 10.60 -2.55 6.64
N ARG A 95 10.47 -3.12 7.84
CA ARG A 95 11.62 -3.47 8.68
C ARG A 95 12.58 -4.43 7.98
N ALA A 96 12.05 -5.45 7.29
CA ALA A 96 12.84 -6.43 6.58
C ALA A 96 13.58 -5.83 5.37
N LEU A 97 12.93 -4.93 4.60
CA LEU A 97 13.46 -4.35 3.37
C LEU A 97 14.18 -3.01 3.58
N LEU A 98 14.13 -2.42 4.79
CA LEU A 98 14.77 -1.15 5.08
C LEU A 98 16.27 -1.11 4.77
N PRO A 99 17.08 -2.17 5.03
CA PRO A 99 18.48 -2.19 4.62
C PRO A 99 18.68 -2.11 3.10
N ALA A 100 17.82 -2.76 2.31
CA ALA A 100 17.84 -2.71 0.85
C ALA A 100 17.48 -1.31 0.33
N LEU A 101 16.44 -0.70 0.88
CA LEU A 101 16.01 0.67 0.56
C LEU A 101 17.06 1.72 0.91
N ARG A 102 17.77 1.57 2.03
CA ARG A 102 18.86 2.49 2.42
C ARG A 102 20.04 2.43 1.46
N ARG A 103 20.33 1.28 0.82
CA ARG A 103 21.42 1.15 -0.15
C ARG A 103 21.15 1.96 -1.42
N SER A 104 19.91 2.02 -1.87
CA SER A 104 19.49 2.77 -3.07
C SER A 104 19.07 4.21 -2.78
N SER A 105 19.01 4.65 -1.52
CA SER A 105 18.32 5.89 -1.12
C SER A 105 16.85 5.91 -1.58
N GLY A 106 16.19 4.77 -1.43
CA GLY A 106 14.91 4.44 -2.04
C GLY A 106 13.71 5.21 -1.52
N LEU A 107 12.53 4.74 -1.91
CA LEU A 107 11.24 5.34 -1.60
C LEU A 107 10.28 4.27 -1.04
N ILE A 108 9.58 4.60 0.03
CA ILE A 108 8.44 3.83 0.54
C ILE A 108 7.15 4.58 0.21
N ILE A 109 6.18 3.91 -0.40
CA ILE A 109 4.83 4.43 -0.63
C ILE A 109 3.84 3.58 0.16
N THR A 110 3.18 4.16 1.15
CA THR A 110 2.08 3.50 1.85
C THR A 110 0.75 3.84 1.21
N ILE A 111 -0.05 2.83 0.84
CA ILE A 111 -1.42 3.04 0.35
C ILE A 111 -2.35 3.08 1.56
N ASN A 112 -2.62 4.28 2.00
CA ASN A 112 -3.53 4.56 3.10
C ASN A 112 -4.98 4.72 2.60
N SER A 113 -5.77 5.59 3.20
CA SER A 113 -7.18 5.85 2.87
C SER A 113 -7.63 7.20 3.42
N GLY A 114 -8.74 7.72 2.93
CA GLY A 114 -9.49 8.76 3.63
C GLY A 114 -9.92 8.36 5.05
N ALA A 115 -10.10 7.05 5.30
CA ALA A 115 -10.38 6.48 6.62
C ALA A 115 -9.23 6.65 7.63
N GLY A 116 -8.03 7.04 7.21
CA GLY A 116 -6.93 7.41 8.10
C GLY A 116 -6.99 8.86 8.62
N PHE A 117 -8.04 9.63 8.26
CA PHE A 117 -8.25 11.02 8.72
C PHE A 117 -9.53 11.24 9.48
N HIS A 118 -10.55 10.44 9.22
CA HIS A 118 -11.86 10.58 9.86
C HIS A 118 -12.50 9.20 10.01
N GLY A 119 -13.30 9.06 11.07
CA GLY A 119 -14.11 7.87 11.28
C GLY A 119 -15.22 7.77 10.24
N ILE A 120 -15.54 6.54 9.87
CA ILE A 120 -16.65 6.20 8.98
C ILE A 120 -17.53 5.21 9.75
N ALA A 121 -18.84 5.49 9.82
CA ALA A 121 -19.77 4.58 10.46
C ALA A 121 -19.65 3.17 9.87
N GLU A 122 -19.81 2.15 10.71
CA GLU A 122 -19.72 0.73 10.33
C GLU A 122 -18.34 0.29 9.76
N ASN A 123 -17.28 1.09 9.99
CA ASN A 123 -15.91 0.79 9.54
C ASN A 123 -14.88 1.04 10.63
N SER A 124 -15.24 0.79 11.89
CA SER A 124 -14.40 1.15 13.03
C SER A 124 -13.02 0.48 13.01
N ALA A 125 -12.93 -0.82 12.73
CA ALA A 125 -11.66 -1.54 12.68
C ALA A 125 -10.81 -1.10 11.48
N TYR A 126 -11.42 -0.91 10.31
CA TYR A 126 -10.72 -0.39 9.14
C TYR A 126 -10.16 1.02 9.39
N CYS A 127 -10.97 1.93 9.93
CA CYS A 127 -10.51 3.26 10.31
C CYS A 127 -9.35 3.19 11.30
N ALA A 128 -9.48 2.39 12.37
CA ALA A 128 -8.42 2.22 13.36
C ALA A 128 -7.10 1.76 12.71
N SER A 129 -7.14 0.75 11.83
CA SER A 129 -5.96 0.26 11.12
C SER A 129 -5.33 1.32 10.22
N LYS A 130 -6.13 2.13 9.52
CA LYS A 130 -5.62 3.19 8.62
C LYS A 130 -5.13 4.43 9.37
N PHE A 131 -5.69 4.78 10.52
CA PHE A 131 -5.09 5.78 11.43
C PHE A 131 -3.75 5.30 11.97
N ALA A 132 -3.66 4.04 12.39
CA ALA A 132 -2.41 3.45 12.87
C ALA A 132 -1.33 3.40 11.76
N LEU A 133 -1.69 2.99 10.53
CA LEU A 133 -0.79 3.01 9.37
C LEU A 133 -0.29 4.44 9.07
N ARG A 134 -1.16 5.44 9.20
CA ARG A 134 -0.77 6.85 9.03
C ARG A 134 0.27 7.25 10.08
N GLY A 135 0.00 6.98 11.36
CA GLY A 135 0.95 7.30 12.44
C GLY A 135 2.30 6.62 12.26
N PHE A 136 2.30 5.34 11.85
CA PHE A 136 3.51 4.62 11.49
C PHE A 136 4.26 5.30 10.34
N THR A 137 3.56 5.65 9.26
CA THR A 137 4.18 6.29 8.08
C THR A 137 4.80 7.64 8.41
N GLU A 138 4.11 8.49 9.18
CA GLU A 138 4.59 9.80 9.60
C GLU A 138 5.82 9.70 10.51
N SER A 139 5.85 8.74 11.43
CA SER A 139 7.02 8.47 12.28
C SER A 139 8.21 7.97 11.48
N LEU A 140 7.97 6.99 10.58
CA LEU A 140 9.01 6.43 9.73
C LEU A 140 9.66 7.50 8.83
N ALA A 141 8.86 8.42 8.28
CA ALA A 141 9.38 9.52 7.48
C ALA A 141 10.38 10.39 8.23
N GLN A 142 10.16 10.60 9.53
CA GLN A 142 11.09 11.36 10.39
C GLN A 142 12.34 10.53 10.75
N GLU A 143 12.17 9.24 11.05
CA GLU A 143 13.27 8.33 11.41
C GLU A 143 14.24 8.11 10.24
N GLU A 144 13.73 8.05 9.02
CA GLU A 144 14.51 7.78 7.80
C GLU A 144 14.88 9.04 7.00
N ALA A 145 14.61 10.21 7.53
CA ALA A 145 14.95 11.48 6.87
C ALA A 145 16.42 11.52 6.41
N GLY A 146 16.62 11.84 5.13
CA GLY A 146 17.95 11.85 4.50
C GLY A 146 18.52 10.48 4.12
N LYS A 147 17.79 9.36 4.34
CA LYS A 147 18.23 7.99 3.99
C LYS A 147 17.25 7.32 3.04
N VAL A 148 15.95 7.36 3.37
CA VAL A 148 14.85 6.77 2.60
C VAL A 148 13.72 7.78 2.56
N ARG A 149 13.16 8.00 1.38
CA ARG A 149 11.99 8.86 1.20
C ARG A 149 10.74 8.09 1.58
N VAL A 150 9.74 8.77 2.14
CA VAL A 150 8.49 8.12 2.56
C VAL A 150 7.31 8.95 2.08
N THR A 151 6.39 8.33 1.36
CA THR A 151 5.17 8.93 0.82
C THR A 151 3.95 8.26 1.42
N SER A 152 3.02 9.04 1.95
CA SER A 152 1.69 8.57 2.34
C SER A 152 0.68 8.93 1.25
N LEU A 153 0.18 7.93 0.52
CA LEU A 153 -0.81 8.09 -0.54
C LEU A 153 -2.20 7.70 -0.01
N HIS A 154 -3.16 8.62 -0.11
CA HIS A 154 -4.50 8.49 0.45
C HIS A 154 -5.56 8.52 -0.66
N PRO A 155 -5.87 7.38 -1.27
CA PRO A 155 -6.94 7.28 -2.23
C PRO A 155 -8.31 7.53 -1.58
N GLY A 156 -9.19 8.18 -2.31
CA GLY A 156 -10.62 8.17 -2.04
C GLY A 156 -11.27 6.91 -2.60
N ARG A 157 -12.57 6.99 -2.90
CA ARG A 157 -13.31 5.86 -3.48
C ARG A 157 -12.72 5.47 -4.83
N THR A 158 -12.18 4.28 -4.90
CA THR A 158 -11.54 3.72 -6.10
C THR A 158 -12.32 2.49 -6.54
N ASP A 159 -12.52 2.32 -7.82
CA ASP A 159 -13.19 1.15 -8.39
C ASP A 159 -12.28 -0.06 -8.27
N THR A 160 -12.58 -0.91 -7.30
CA THR A 160 -11.83 -2.11 -6.93
C THR A 160 -12.78 -3.10 -6.27
N ASP A 161 -12.38 -4.37 -6.18
CA ASP A 161 -13.14 -5.43 -5.52
C ASP A 161 -13.47 -5.09 -4.05
N MET A 162 -12.59 -4.35 -3.36
CA MET A 162 -12.81 -3.88 -1.98
C MET A 162 -14.06 -3.00 -1.84
N LEU A 163 -14.44 -2.29 -2.90
CA LEU A 163 -15.65 -1.47 -2.98
C LEU A 163 -16.61 -2.03 -4.04
N ALA A 164 -16.76 -3.35 -4.09
CA ALA A 164 -17.71 -3.99 -4.97
C ALA A 164 -19.15 -3.49 -4.70
N GLY A 165 -19.92 -3.40 -5.77
CA GLY A 165 -21.29 -2.87 -5.73
C GLY A 165 -21.38 -1.40 -6.13
N ASP A 166 -22.54 -1.03 -6.60
CA ASP A 166 -22.87 0.35 -6.98
C ASP A 166 -23.80 0.95 -5.92
N ASP A 167 -23.32 1.96 -5.24
CA ASP A 167 -24.10 2.77 -4.28
C ASP A 167 -24.40 4.17 -4.82
N GLY A 168 -24.23 4.38 -6.12
CA GLY A 168 -24.47 5.64 -6.82
C GLY A 168 -23.43 6.74 -6.53
N ARG A 169 -22.42 6.47 -5.72
CA ARG A 169 -21.37 7.46 -5.41
C ARG A 169 -20.19 7.34 -6.37
N PRO A 170 -19.61 8.44 -6.85
CA PRO A 170 -18.50 8.41 -7.78
C PRO A 170 -17.32 7.60 -7.24
N LYS A 171 -16.74 6.78 -8.11
CA LYS A 171 -15.46 6.07 -7.92
C LYS A 171 -14.49 6.54 -9.00
N MET A 172 -13.20 6.58 -8.69
CA MET A 172 -12.15 6.81 -9.68
C MET A 172 -11.54 5.48 -10.11
N ALA A 173 -10.98 5.41 -11.30
CA ALA A 173 -10.21 4.26 -11.75
C ALA A 173 -8.93 4.06 -10.90
N ALA A 174 -8.48 2.82 -10.75
CA ALA A 174 -7.23 2.50 -10.03
C ALA A 174 -6.01 3.16 -10.67
N ASP A 175 -6.04 3.40 -11.98
CA ASP A 175 -4.98 4.09 -12.73
C ASP A 175 -4.73 5.53 -12.25
N GLU A 176 -5.76 6.22 -11.74
CA GLU A 176 -5.56 7.56 -11.17
C GLU A 176 -4.72 7.51 -9.87
N VAL A 177 -4.82 6.42 -9.14
CA VAL A 177 -3.97 6.17 -7.97
C VAL A 177 -2.55 5.80 -8.41
N ALA A 178 -2.41 5.01 -9.49
CA ALA A 178 -1.11 4.67 -10.06
C ALA A 178 -0.36 5.92 -10.55
N LYS A 179 -1.02 6.85 -11.24
CA LYS A 179 -0.44 8.15 -11.64
C LYS A 179 0.05 8.96 -10.44
N ALA A 180 -0.68 8.95 -9.34
CA ALA A 180 -0.26 9.63 -8.11
C ALA A 180 0.96 8.96 -7.47
N ALA A 181 1.03 7.62 -7.49
CA ALA A 181 2.21 6.89 -7.02
C ALA A 181 3.44 7.20 -7.92
N ARG A 182 3.26 7.21 -9.24
CA ARG A 182 4.29 7.60 -10.21
C ARG A 182 4.85 9.00 -9.94
N LEU A 183 3.99 9.97 -9.63
CA LEU A 183 4.44 11.33 -9.27
C LEU A 183 5.44 11.32 -8.10
N ALA A 184 5.23 10.46 -7.10
CA ALA A 184 6.16 10.33 -5.99
C ALA A 184 7.46 9.61 -6.37
N VAL A 185 7.39 8.62 -7.26
CA VAL A 185 8.57 7.92 -7.80
C VAL A 185 9.43 8.84 -8.63
N ASP A 186 8.83 9.61 -9.52
CA ASP A 186 9.50 10.53 -10.46
C ASP A 186 10.01 11.82 -9.79
N ALA A 187 9.66 12.07 -8.53
CA ALA A 187 10.27 13.14 -7.75
C ALA A 187 11.77 12.91 -7.64
N GLY A 188 12.56 13.94 -8.01
CA GLY A 188 14.02 13.83 -8.01
C GLY A 188 14.61 13.50 -6.62
N PRO A 189 15.90 13.14 -6.56
CA PRO A 189 16.54 12.67 -5.34
C PRO A 189 16.57 13.73 -4.22
N ASP A 190 16.47 15.00 -4.57
CA ASP A 190 16.47 16.12 -3.62
C ASP A 190 15.07 16.52 -3.14
N ALA A 191 14.02 15.77 -3.54
CA ALA A 191 12.64 16.06 -3.20
C ALA A 191 11.90 14.83 -2.68
N VAL A 192 11.01 15.02 -1.73
CA VAL A 192 10.06 14.02 -1.29
C VAL A 192 8.64 14.55 -1.41
N VAL A 193 7.77 13.72 -1.99
CA VAL A 193 6.33 13.95 -1.97
C VAL A 193 5.80 13.27 -0.72
N GLU A 194 5.71 13.98 0.39
CA GLU A 194 5.37 13.38 1.69
C GLU A 194 3.94 12.86 1.74
N PHE A 195 3.03 13.58 1.07
CA PHE A 195 1.61 13.32 1.20
C PHE A 195 0.85 13.57 -0.12
N LEU A 196 0.06 12.58 -0.53
CA LEU A 196 -0.83 12.68 -1.68
C LEU A 196 -2.24 12.25 -1.32
N ARG A 197 -3.22 13.07 -1.67
CA ARG A 197 -4.63 12.74 -1.53
C ARG A 197 -5.32 12.82 -2.89
N VAL A 198 -5.82 11.68 -3.36
CA VAL A 198 -6.48 11.54 -4.66
C VAL A 198 -7.95 11.16 -4.44
N ARG A 199 -8.87 11.88 -5.05
CA ARG A 199 -10.31 11.67 -4.91
C ARG A 199 -11.01 11.66 -6.25
N PRO A 200 -12.15 10.97 -6.37
CA PRO A 200 -13.01 11.13 -7.54
C PRO A 200 -13.30 12.60 -7.77
N ALA A 201 -13.17 13.06 -9.02
CA ALA A 201 -13.67 14.37 -9.39
C ALA A 201 -15.21 14.37 -9.26
N LEU A 202 -15.73 15.33 -8.53
CA LEU A 202 -17.18 15.52 -8.47
C LEU A 202 -17.59 16.20 -9.79
N THR A 203 -18.07 15.41 -10.74
CA THR A 203 -18.78 15.98 -11.89
C THR A 203 -20.15 16.45 -11.40
N SER A 204 -20.39 17.74 -11.51
CA SER A 204 -21.70 18.38 -11.24
C SER A 204 -22.78 17.84 -12.16
#